data_cc9ff62127729a6af53cd2456ffc6573
#
_entry.id   cc9ff62127729a6af53cd2456ffc6573
#
_cell.length_a   1.000
_cell.length_b   1.000
_cell.length_c   1.000
_cell.angle_alpha   90.00
_cell.angle_beta   90.00
_cell.angle_gamma   90.00
#
_symmetry.space_group_name_H-M   'P 1'
#
loop_
_entity.id
_entity.type
_entity.pdbx_description
1 polymer ?
#
loop_
_entity_poly.entity_id
_entity_poly.type
_entity_poly.pdbx_seq_one_letter_code
_entity_poly.pdbx_strand_id
1 'polypeptide(L)'
;MTYNLSCRLFTDAKCFGPGVAQLLHAVQELRSLRAAALSMDMAYSKAWTIIKNSEKALGFSLLDSTTGGKGGGGAALTPEGARLLRAYDTFCSRLH
;
A
#
# COMPACT_ATOMS: atom_id res chain seq x y z
N MET A 1 -23.06 2.50 -8.73
CA MET A 1 -23.54 2.57 -7.42
C MET A 1 -22.48 2.67 -6.38
N THR A 2 -22.48 3.76 -5.74
CA THR A 2 -21.47 4.01 -4.75
C THR A 2 -21.54 3.02 -3.60
N TYR A 3 -22.74 2.54 -3.33
CA TYR A 3 -22.91 1.62 -2.24
C TYR A 3 -22.10 0.34 -2.44
N ASN A 4 -22.17 -0.20 -3.64
CA ASN A 4 -21.41 -1.42 -3.93
C ASN A 4 -19.93 -1.18 -3.87
N LEU A 5 -19.50 -0.04 -4.34
CA LEU A 5 -18.09 0.29 -4.28
C LEU A 5 -17.62 0.41 -2.84
N SER A 6 -18.42 1.03 -2.00
CA SER A 6 -18.07 1.18 -0.61
C SER A 6 -17.97 -0.19 0.08
N CYS A 7 -18.92 -1.06 -0.20
CA CYS A 7 -18.90 -2.38 0.36
C CYS A 7 -17.65 -3.13 -0.06
N ARG A 8 -17.29 -2.98 -1.31
CA ARG A 8 -16.12 -3.64 -1.80
C ARG A 8 -14.88 -3.14 -1.11
N LEU A 9 -14.79 -1.82 -0.92
CA LEU A 9 -13.65 -1.25 -0.22
C LEU A 9 -13.59 -1.71 1.23
N PHE A 10 -14.71 -1.83 1.89
CA PHE A 10 -14.71 -2.32 3.24
C PHE A 10 -14.29 -3.77 3.33
N THR A 11 -14.72 -4.58 2.39
CA THR A 11 -14.30 -5.95 2.33
C THR A 11 -12.80 -6.03 2.10
N ASP A 12 -12.32 -5.25 1.16
CA ASP A 12 -10.91 -5.23 0.86
C ASP A 12 -10.11 -4.55 1.95
N ALA A 13 -10.74 -3.70 2.71
CA ALA A 13 -10.03 -2.96 3.75
C ALA A 13 -9.49 -3.86 4.85
N LYS A 14 -10.02 -5.05 4.98
CA LYS A 14 -9.40 -6.01 5.86
C LYS A 14 -8.00 -6.31 5.38
N CYS A 15 -7.78 -6.17 4.08
CA CYS A 15 -6.50 -6.41 3.49
C CYS A 15 -5.77 -5.14 3.16
N PHE A 16 -6.50 -4.06 3.04
CA PHE A 16 -5.92 -2.79 2.63
C PHE A 16 -6.17 -1.68 3.63
N GLY A 17 -6.40 -1.95 4.85
CA GLY A 17 -6.77 -0.95 5.84
C GLY A 17 -5.81 0.24 5.96
N PRO A 18 -6.04 1.07 6.96
CA PRO A 18 -5.26 2.31 7.11
C PRO A 18 -3.76 2.07 7.28
N GLY A 19 -3.39 0.96 7.89
CA GLY A 19 -1.97 0.67 8.05
C GLY A 19 -1.28 0.45 6.72
N VAL A 20 -1.94 -0.27 5.82
CA VAL A 20 -1.37 -0.50 4.49
C VAL A 20 -1.31 0.81 3.71
N ALA A 21 -2.38 1.61 3.81
CA ALA A 21 -2.41 2.89 3.10
C ALA A 21 -1.27 3.79 3.56
N GLN A 22 -1.05 3.88 4.86
CA GLN A 22 0.04 4.69 5.37
C GLN A 22 1.39 4.17 4.91
N LEU A 23 1.54 2.87 4.88
CA LEU A 23 2.78 2.27 4.42
C LEU A 23 3.03 2.60 2.95
N LEU A 24 2.00 2.53 2.13
CA LEU A 24 2.14 2.86 0.72
C LEU A 24 2.46 4.34 0.52
N HIS A 25 1.84 5.22 1.30
CA HIS A 25 2.18 6.64 1.23
C HIS A 25 3.64 6.86 1.58
N ALA A 26 4.11 6.19 2.61
CA ALA A 26 5.50 6.32 3.00
C ALA A 26 6.44 5.81 1.92
N VAL A 27 6.07 4.72 1.26
CA VAL A 27 6.88 4.21 0.16
C VAL A 27 6.93 5.23 -0.99
N GLN A 28 5.80 5.84 -1.30
CA GLN A 28 5.78 6.86 -2.35
C GLN A 28 6.73 8.01 -2.02
N GLU A 29 6.73 8.40 -0.77
CA GLU A 29 7.52 9.55 -0.37
C GLU A 29 9.00 9.21 -0.22
N LEU A 30 9.28 8.08 0.39
CA LEU A 30 10.64 7.71 0.73
C LEU A 30 11.29 6.81 -0.31
N ARG A 31 10.49 6.25 -1.20
CA ARG A 31 10.95 5.40 -2.30
C ARG A 31 11.67 4.16 -1.83
N SER A 32 11.31 3.68 -0.65
CA SER A 32 11.94 2.50 -0.09
C SER A 32 11.00 1.90 0.94
N LEU A 33 10.77 0.60 0.83
CA LEU A 33 9.93 -0.07 1.82
C LEU A 33 10.64 -0.11 3.16
N ARG A 34 11.95 -0.26 3.15
CA ARG A 34 12.71 -0.27 4.40
C ARG A 34 12.61 1.08 5.10
N ALA A 35 12.77 2.16 4.37
CA ALA A 35 12.65 3.48 4.95
C ALA A 35 11.23 3.75 5.42
N ALA A 36 10.25 3.28 4.65
CA ALA A 36 8.85 3.44 5.03
C ALA A 36 8.56 2.71 6.33
N ALA A 37 9.03 1.48 6.44
CA ALA A 37 8.83 0.71 7.67
C ALA A 37 9.47 1.41 8.85
N LEU A 38 10.66 1.91 8.64
CA LEU A 38 11.37 2.61 9.70
C LEU A 38 10.61 3.85 10.15
N SER A 39 10.06 4.58 9.20
CA SER A 39 9.30 5.79 9.53
C SER A 39 8.04 5.46 10.30
N MET A 40 7.54 4.25 10.18
CA MET A 40 6.36 3.82 10.91
C MET A 40 6.72 2.98 12.13
N ASP A 41 7.99 2.94 12.45
CA ASP A 41 8.46 2.24 13.64
C ASP A 41 8.08 0.77 13.62
N MET A 42 8.24 0.15 12.45
CA MET A 42 7.97 -1.26 12.35
C MET A 42 9.12 -1.97 11.67
N ALA A 43 9.24 -3.26 11.94
CA ALA A 43 10.29 -4.05 11.35
C ALA A 43 10.06 -4.19 9.85
N TYR A 44 11.14 -4.24 9.11
CA TYR A 44 11.04 -4.39 7.67
C TYR A 44 10.29 -5.67 7.30
N SER A 45 10.57 -6.77 8.01
CA SER A 45 9.89 -8.03 7.70
C SER A 45 8.39 -7.92 7.91
N LYS A 46 7.98 -7.14 8.90
CA LYS A 46 6.56 -6.95 9.13
C LYS A 46 5.92 -6.15 8.00
N ALA A 47 6.59 -5.09 7.59
CA ALA A 47 6.10 -4.28 6.48
C ALA A 47 5.97 -5.12 5.22
N TRP A 48 6.99 -5.93 4.95
CA TRP A 48 7.00 -6.80 3.79
C TRP A 48 5.82 -7.78 3.84
N THR A 49 5.57 -8.36 5.01
CA THR A 49 4.48 -9.30 5.18
C THR A 49 3.13 -8.63 4.97
N ILE A 50 2.97 -7.42 5.49
CA ILE A 50 1.73 -6.68 5.31
C ILE A 50 1.47 -6.47 3.83
N ILE A 51 2.48 -6.03 3.11
CA ILE A 51 2.34 -5.78 1.67
C ILE A 51 2.01 -7.07 0.92
N LYS A 52 2.74 -8.14 1.22
CA LYS A 52 2.52 -9.39 0.51
C LYS A 52 1.15 -9.99 0.79
N ASN A 53 0.69 -9.90 2.02
CA ASN A 53 -0.65 -10.39 2.34
C ASN A 53 -1.72 -9.59 1.63
N SER A 54 -1.53 -8.29 1.56
CA SER A 54 -2.48 -7.42 0.86
C SER A 54 -2.50 -7.74 -0.63
N GLU A 55 -1.33 -7.93 -1.23
CA GLU A 55 -1.25 -8.29 -2.64
C GLU A 55 -1.96 -9.59 -2.92
N LYS A 56 -1.76 -10.55 -2.03
CA LYS A 56 -2.38 -11.85 -2.21
C LYS A 56 -3.90 -11.74 -2.17
N ALA A 57 -4.40 -10.96 -1.24
CA ALA A 57 -5.84 -10.80 -1.11
C ALA A 57 -6.44 -10.00 -2.26
N LEU A 58 -5.69 -9.01 -2.75
CA LEU A 58 -6.19 -8.15 -3.82
C LEU A 58 -6.02 -8.75 -5.20
N GLY A 59 -5.06 -9.61 -5.35
CA GLY A 59 -4.84 -10.26 -6.64
C GLY A 59 -3.93 -9.49 -7.59
N PHE A 60 -3.24 -8.48 -7.10
CA PHE A 60 -2.27 -7.76 -7.93
C PHE A 60 -1.18 -7.18 -7.04
N SER A 61 -0.09 -6.81 -7.68
CA SER A 61 1.06 -6.27 -6.94
C SER A 61 0.83 -4.83 -6.54
N LEU A 62 1.23 -4.50 -5.34
CA LEU A 62 1.15 -3.12 -4.87
C LEU A 62 2.47 -2.40 -5.04
N LEU A 63 3.57 -3.10 -4.92
CA LEU A 63 4.89 -2.50 -5.04
C LEU A 63 5.68 -3.14 -6.16
N ASP A 64 6.47 -2.33 -6.81
CA ASP A 64 7.37 -2.75 -7.85
C ASP A 64 8.77 -2.46 -7.35
N SER A 65 9.56 -3.48 -7.12
CA SER A 65 10.91 -3.23 -6.64
C SER A 65 11.78 -2.91 -7.82
N THR A 66 12.30 -1.73 -7.82
CA THR A 66 13.19 -1.31 -8.84
C THR A 66 14.52 -1.85 -8.48
N THR A 67 14.84 -2.92 -9.06
CA THR A 67 15.99 -3.57 -8.60
C THR A 67 17.24 -3.11 -9.19
N GLY A 68 17.24 -2.35 -10.12
CA GLY A 68 18.46 -2.06 -10.70
C GLY A 68 19.42 -1.41 -9.83
N GLY A 69 19.05 -1.09 -8.73
CA GLY A 69 19.86 -0.22 -8.07
C GLY A 69 20.96 -0.77 -7.30
N LYS A 70 22.05 -0.14 -7.29
CA LYS A 70 22.97 -0.41 -6.37
C LYS A 70 22.52 0.16 -5.12
N GLY A 71 22.84 -0.30 -4.08
CA GLY A 71 22.39 0.08 -2.82
C GLY A 71 21.04 -0.46 -2.56
N GLY A 72 20.54 -1.16 -3.45
CA GLY A 72 19.38 -1.91 -3.31
C GLY A 72 18.23 -1.27 -2.66
N GLY A 73 17.15 -1.67 -2.85
CA GLY A 73 16.08 -1.30 -2.03
C GLY A 73 15.13 -0.25 -2.52
N GLY A 74 15.22 0.11 -3.72
CA GLY A 74 14.22 1.03 -4.24
C GLY A 74 12.88 0.34 -4.38
N ALA A 75 11.81 1.06 -4.13
CA ALA A 75 10.47 0.53 -4.32
C ALA A 75 9.55 1.66 -4.73
N ALA A 76 8.62 1.33 -5.58
CA ALA A 76 7.62 2.28 -6.03
C ALA A 76 6.29 1.57 -6.11
N LEU A 77 5.21 2.32 -6.09
CA LEU A 77 3.90 1.71 -6.24
C LEU A 77 3.70 1.29 -7.67
N THR A 78 3.06 0.15 -7.86
CA THR A 78 2.60 -0.22 -9.20
C THR A 78 1.48 0.73 -9.59
N PRO A 79 1.16 0.82 -10.89
CA PRO A 79 0.00 1.62 -11.29
C PRO A 79 -1.28 1.18 -10.59
N GLU A 80 -1.44 -0.13 -10.42
CA GLU A 80 -2.61 -0.65 -9.72
C GLU A 80 -2.59 -0.23 -8.26
N GLY A 81 -1.44 -0.31 -7.62
CA GLY A 81 -1.32 0.08 -6.23
C GLY A 81 -1.59 1.55 -6.03
N ALA A 82 -1.06 2.37 -6.92
CA ALA A 82 -1.29 3.81 -6.84
C ALA A 82 -2.75 4.15 -7.02
N ARG A 83 -3.40 3.46 -7.93
CA ARG A 83 -4.81 3.70 -8.19
C ARG A 83 -5.66 3.31 -7.00
N LEU A 84 -5.34 2.16 -6.41
CA LEU A 84 -6.07 1.71 -5.24
C LEU A 84 -5.87 2.67 -4.07
N LEU A 85 -4.65 3.13 -3.87
CA LEU A 85 -4.37 4.06 -2.79
C LEU A 85 -5.14 5.36 -2.97
N ARG A 86 -5.20 5.85 -4.19
CA ARG A 86 -5.95 7.06 -4.49
C ARG A 86 -7.43 6.88 -4.23
N ALA A 87 -7.96 5.72 -4.62
CA ALA A 87 -9.36 5.41 -4.39
C ALA A 87 -9.65 5.32 -2.90
N TYR A 88 -8.75 4.71 -2.16
CA TYR A 88 -8.92 4.60 -0.71
C TYR A 88 -8.90 5.97 -0.05
N ASP A 89 -7.96 6.82 -0.46
CA ASP A 89 -7.87 8.17 0.09
C ASP A 89 -9.13 8.96 -0.21
N THR A 90 -9.65 8.84 -1.41
CA THR A 90 -10.87 9.52 -1.79
C THR A 90 -12.04 9.01 -0.96
N PHE A 91 -12.11 7.72 -0.77
CA PHE A 91 -13.17 7.12 0.03
C PHE A 91 -13.12 7.63 1.46
N CYS A 92 -11.95 7.64 2.06
CA CYS A 92 -11.80 8.12 3.43
C CYS A 92 -12.13 9.61 3.54
N SER A 93 -11.74 10.36 2.54
CA SER A 93 -12.01 11.79 2.52
C SER A 93 -13.51 12.07 2.51
N ARG A 94 -14.26 11.23 1.83
CA ARG A 94 -15.70 11.42 1.76
C ARG A 94 -16.41 11.08 3.05
N LEU A 95 -15.76 10.28 3.88
CA LEU A 95 -16.35 9.94 5.16
C LEU A 95 -16.22 11.06 6.17
N HIS A 96 -15.36 11.99 5.92
CA HIS A 96 -15.20 13.12 6.79
C HIS A 96 -15.86 14.34 6.19
#